data_b696af1c57b5aada55edc4e3876a7b1a
#
_entry.id   b696af1c57b5aada55edc4e3876a7b1a
#
_cell.length_a   1.000
_cell.length_b   1.000
_cell.length_c   1.000
_cell.angle_alpha   90.00
_cell.angle_beta   90.00
_cell.angle_gamma   90.00
#
_symmetry.space_group_name_H-M   'P 1'
#
loop_
_entity.id
_entity.type
_entity.pdbx_description
1 polymer ?
#
loop_
_entity_poly.entity_id
_entity_poly.type
_entity_poly.pdbx_seq_one_letter_code
_entity_poly.pdbx_strand_id
1 'polypeptide(L)'
;MRDQYQRKIDYVRISITDRCNLRCTYCMPGEEVDFIHHEKLLSTEEILKIVKAFEELGVTKVKITGGEPLVRKDIIELIASIKKMAGIQEVSITTNGVLLEKMIDDLEQAGLDSINISLDTLKPAQYALMTRRNQFDIVMRGIQCAIKSSIPKVKLNCVLIKEINGDEILDLVELAHQTRVHVRFIELMPIGYAKNLTPISEDEVLDLLSKHYEGVKPFEGKLGNGPAHYYEIEGFLGKVGFISAMSHRFCSTCN
;
A
#
# COMPACT_ATOMS: atom_id res chain seq x y z
N MET A 1 -6.89 -15.79 -16.62
CA MET A 1 -5.70 -16.55 -17.09
C MET A 1 -5.23 -17.47 -15.96
N ARG A 2 -4.66 -18.66 -16.27
CA ARG A 2 -3.98 -19.54 -15.29
C ARG A 2 -2.54 -19.72 -15.71
N ASP A 3 -1.63 -19.70 -14.74
CA ASP A 3 -0.22 -19.98 -14.99
C ASP A 3 0.12 -21.49 -14.93
N GLN A 4 1.39 -21.84 -15.12
CA GLN A 4 1.86 -23.24 -15.08
C GLN A 4 1.64 -23.93 -13.71
N TYR A 5 1.44 -23.14 -12.63
CA TYR A 5 1.13 -23.62 -11.28
C TYR A 5 -0.37 -23.63 -10.98
N GLN A 6 -1.22 -23.47 -12.00
CA GLN A 6 -2.68 -23.41 -11.88
C GLN A 6 -3.22 -22.22 -11.06
N ARG A 7 -2.40 -21.20 -10.78
CA ARG A 7 -2.83 -20.00 -10.10
C ARG A 7 -3.67 -19.14 -11.04
N LYS A 8 -4.77 -18.61 -10.53
CA LYS A 8 -5.61 -17.67 -11.28
C LYS A 8 -4.95 -16.29 -11.24
N ILE A 9 -4.44 -15.83 -12.38
CA ILE A 9 -3.89 -14.50 -12.52
C ILE A 9 -5.02 -13.57 -12.95
N ASP A 10 -5.57 -12.82 -12.01
CA ASP A 10 -6.68 -11.88 -12.22
C ASP A 10 -6.37 -10.45 -11.73
N TYR A 11 -5.13 -10.20 -11.33
CA TYR A 11 -4.65 -8.97 -10.76
C TYR A 11 -3.37 -8.50 -11.47
N VAL A 12 -3.27 -7.19 -11.73
CA VAL A 12 -2.06 -6.55 -12.25
C VAL A 12 -1.69 -5.34 -11.41
N ARG A 13 -0.39 -5.13 -11.23
CA ARG A 13 0.18 -3.95 -10.59
C ARG A 13 0.98 -3.16 -11.61
N ILE A 14 0.62 -1.89 -11.81
CA ILE A 14 1.23 -1.01 -12.81
C ILE A 14 1.92 0.16 -12.10
N SER A 15 3.23 0.30 -12.34
CA SER A 15 3.99 1.48 -11.95
C SER A 15 3.87 2.51 -13.07
N ILE A 16 3.23 3.65 -12.80
CA ILE A 16 2.89 4.68 -13.79
C ILE A 16 3.86 5.87 -13.81
N THR A 17 4.76 5.94 -12.85
CA THR A 17 5.80 6.98 -12.72
C THR A 17 6.91 6.51 -11.79
N ASP A 18 8.12 6.96 -12.03
CA ASP A 18 9.26 6.82 -11.12
C ASP A 18 9.39 8.00 -10.15
N ARG A 19 8.63 9.09 -10.39
CA ARG A 19 8.69 10.32 -9.59
C ARG A 19 8.00 10.14 -8.24
N CYS A 20 8.62 10.66 -7.19
CA CYS A 20 8.08 10.68 -5.84
C CYS A 20 8.39 12.03 -5.18
N ASN A 21 7.48 12.53 -4.37
CA ASN A 21 7.65 13.75 -3.57
C ASN A 21 8.31 13.48 -2.19
N LEU A 22 8.58 12.22 -1.85
CA LEU A 22 9.39 11.80 -0.70
C LEU A 22 10.73 11.19 -1.14
N ARG A 23 11.64 10.99 -0.17
CA ARG A 23 12.98 10.39 -0.38
C ARG A 23 13.27 9.39 0.75
N CYS A 24 12.40 8.38 0.91
CA CYS A 24 12.52 7.42 2.00
C CYS A 24 13.86 6.71 1.98
N THR A 25 14.51 6.64 3.15
CA THR A 25 15.89 6.20 3.33
C THR A 25 16.15 4.78 2.85
N TYR A 26 15.16 3.89 2.96
CA TYR A 26 15.25 2.50 2.52
C TYR A 26 14.81 2.29 1.05
N CYS A 27 14.24 3.33 0.38
CA CYS A 27 13.64 3.20 -0.95
C CYS A 27 14.50 3.81 -2.05
N MET A 28 14.96 5.06 -1.86
CA MET A 28 15.69 5.78 -2.92
C MET A 28 16.74 6.73 -2.34
N PRO A 29 17.74 7.14 -3.15
CA PRO A 29 18.77 8.10 -2.71
C PRO A 29 18.13 9.45 -2.33
N GLY A 30 18.84 10.20 -1.48
CA GLY A 30 18.39 11.50 -1.01
C GLY A 30 18.39 12.58 -2.09
N GLU A 31 19.42 12.57 -2.91
CA GLU A 31 19.72 13.53 -3.97
C GLU A 31 20.13 12.77 -5.24
N GLU A 32 20.21 13.48 -6.36
CA GLU A 32 20.69 12.96 -7.65
C GLU A 32 19.94 11.72 -8.13
N VAL A 33 18.60 11.78 -8.12
CA VAL A 33 17.78 10.72 -8.71
C VAL A 33 17.65 10.97 -10.21
N ASP A 34 18.25 10.10 -11.02
CA ASP A 34 18.03 10.08 -12.45
C ASP A 34 16.63 9.54 -12.77
N PHE A 35 15.68 10.46 -12.88
CA PHE A 35 14.34 10.12 -13.30
C PHE A 35 14.28 9.86 -14.80
N ILE A 36 13.43 8.92 -15.20
CA ILE A 36 13.11 8.68 -16.60
C ILE A 36 12.59 9.98 -17.23
N HIS A 37 13.10 10.35 -18.38
CA HIS A 37 12.59 11.50 -19.14
C HIS A 37 11.09 11.35 -19.37
N HIS A 38 10.33 12.45 -19.19
CA HIS A 38 8.87 12.44 -19.29
C HIS A 38 8.35 11.82 -20.59
N GLU A 39 9.04 12.04 -21.70
CA GLU A 39 8.72 11.49 -23.03
C GLU A 39 8.85 9.96 -23.12
N LYS A 40 9.56 9.33 -22.17
CA LYS A 40 9.73 7.87 -22.10
C LYS A 40 8.75 7.21 -21.12
N LEU A 41 8.00 8.00 -20.36
CA LEU A 41 6.93 7.48 -19.53
C LEU A 41 5.71 7.21 -20.41
N LEU A 42 5.02 6.12 -20.14
CA LEU A 42 3.80 5.79 -20.88
C LEU A 42 2.73 6.88 -20.68
N SER A 43 2.11 7.27 -21.76
CA SER A 43 0.94 8.16 -21.76
C SER A 43 -0.27 7.46 -21.13
N THR A 44 -1.31 8.23 -20.80
CA THR A 44 -2.58 7.67 -20.30
C THR A 44 -3.18 6.71 -21.31
N GLU A 45 -3.18 7.05 -22.61
CA GLU A 45 -3.71 6.22 -23.69
C GLU A 45 -2.94 4.90 -23.82
N GLU A 46 -1.61 4.93 -23.67
CA GLU A 46 -0.78 3.72 -23.72
C GLU A 46 -1.05 2.81 -22.51
N ILE A 47 -1.18 3.38 -21.29
CA ILE A 47 -1.53 2.62 -20.10
C ILE A 47 -2.92 2.00 -20.27
N LEU A 48 -3.90 2.74 -20.80
CA LEU A 48 -5.24 2.23 -21.03
C LEU A 48 -5.26 1.08 -22.06
N LYS A 49 -4.45 1.15 -23.12
CA LYS A 49 -4.27 0.04 -24.07
C LYS A 49 -3.69 -1.20 -23.38
N ILE A 50 -2.70 -1.03 -22.51
CA ILE A 50 -2.10 -2.13 -21.75
C ILE A 50 -3.15 -2.75 -20.80
N VAL A 51 -3.89 -1.92 -20.05
CA VAL A 51 -4.95 -2.41 -19.17
C VAL A 51 -6.03 -3.15 -19.94
N LYS A 52 -6.41 -2.63 -21.12
CA LYS A 52 -7.38 -3.30 -22.00
C LYS A 52 -6.92 -4.68 -22.45
N ALA A 53 -5.66 -4.82 -22.83
CA ALA A 53 -5.09 -6.12 -23.17
C ALA A 53 -5.10 -7.09 -21.98
N PHE A 54 -4.80 -6.61 -20.77
CA PHE A 54 -4.92 -7.43 -19.55
C PHE A 54 -6.37 -7.81 -19.24
N GLU A 55 -7.33 -6.90 -19.41
CA GLU A 55 -8.76 -7.18 -19.29
C GLU A 55 -9.18 -8.34 -20.20
N GLU A 56 -8.79 -8.29 -21.47
CA GLU A 56 -9.06 -9.35 -22.46
C GLU A 56 -8.44 -10.70 -22.08
N LEU A 57 -7.33 -10.70 -21.36
CA LEU A 57 -6.71 -11.89 -20.76
C LEU A 57 -7.37 -12.36 -19.45
N GLY A 58 -8.42 -11.66 -18.99
CA GLY A 58 -9.18 -12.02 -17.79
C GLY A 58 -8.67 -11.42 -16.48
N VAL A 59 -7.82 -10.37 -16.54
CA VAL A 59 -7.48 -9.55 -15.37
C VAL A 59 -8.69 -8.68 -15.04
N THR A 60 -9.09 -8.69 -13.77
CA THR A 60 -10.26 -7.94 -13.27
C THR A 60 -9.90 -6.90 -12.23
N LYS A 61 -8.64 -6.85 -11.81
CA LYS A 61 -8.18 -6.00 -10.71
C LYS A 61 -6.90 -5.29 -11.09
N VAL A 62 -6.89 -3.97 -10.93
CA VAL A 62 -5.73 -3.13 -11.25
C VAL A 62 -5.27 -2.40 -9.99
N LYS A 63 -3.97 -2.49 -9.70
CA LYS A 63 -3.33 -1.65 -8.70
C LYS A 63 -2.41 -0.65 -9.36
N ILE A 64 -2.65 0.61 -9.10
CA ILE A 64 -1.82 1.72 -9.53
C ILE A 64 -0.78 2.02 -8.46
N THR A 65 0.47 2.15 -8.88
CA THR A 65 1.62 2.47 -8.03
C THR A 65 2.66 3.25 -8.85
N GLY A 66 3.86 3.41 -8.32
CA GLY A 66 4.96 4.09 -9.02
C GLY A 66 6.04 4.45 -8.01
N GLY A 67 6.66 5.59 -8.21
CA GLY A 67 7.23 6.35 -7.11
C GLY A 67 6.07 6.81 -6.22
N GLU A 68 5.46 7.95 -6.54
CA GLU A 68 4.17 8.36 -5.95
C GLU A 68 3.15 8.61 -7.08
N PRO A 69 2.11 7.77 -7.22
CA PRO A 69 1.19 7.89 -8.35
C PRO A 69 0.38 9.20 -8.33
N LEU A 70 0.10 9.78 -7.16
CA LEU A 70 -0.67 11.01 -7.05
C LEU A 70 0.08 12.27 -7.55
N VAL A 71 1.39 12.19 -7.83
CA VAL A 71 2.11 13.31 -8.47
C VAL A 71 1.87 13.36 -9.99
N ARG A 72 1.32 12.32 -10.58
CA ARG A 72 0.95 12.29 -11.98
C ARG A 72 -0.31 13.11 -12.22
N LYS A 73 -0.26 14.10 -13.11
CA LYS A 73 -1.33 15.10 -13.29
C LYS A 73 -2.66 14.51 -13.75
N ASP A 74 -2.61 13.49 -14.60
CA ASP A 74 -3.76 12.82 -15.21
C ASP A 74 -4.24 11.58 -14.45
N ILE A 75 -3.81 11.41 -13.18
CA ILE A 75 -4.11 10.22 -12.37
C ILE A 75 -5.62 9.99 -12.16
N ILE A 76 -6.38 11.05 -11.92
CA ILE A 76 -7.84 10.97 -11.71
C ILE A 76 -8.54 10.48 -12.97
N GLU A 77 -8.18 11.06 -14.12
CA GLU A 77 -8.71 10.64 -15.43
C GLU A 77 -8.34 9.18 -15.74
N LEU A 78 -7.10 8.78 -15.46
CA LEU A 78 -6.63 7.41 -15.63
C LEU A 78 -7.47 6.43 -14.80
N ILE A 79 -7.68 6.71 -13.51
CA ILE A 79 -8.50 5.87 -12.62
C ILE A 79 -9.93 5.77 -13.16
N ALA A 80 -10.57 6.91 -13.46
CA ALA A 80 -11.93 6.95 -13.97
C ALA A 80 -12.09 6.19 -15.30
N SER A 81 -11.09 6.27 -16.17
CA SER A 81 -11.08 5.55 -17.45
C SER A 81 -10.93 4.04 -17.28
N ILE A 82 -10.07 3.60 -16.36
CA ILE A 82 -9.91 2.17 -16.03
C ILE A 82 -11.22 1.64 -15.40
N LYS A 83 -11.87 2.40 -14.51
CA LYS A 83 -13.14 2.01 -13.87
C LYS A 83 -14.30 1.85 -14.86
N LYS A 84 -14.25 2.53 -16.01
CA LYS A 84 -15.27 2.37 -17.08
C LYS A 84 -15.10 1.11 -17.90
N MET A 85 -13.98 0.39 -17.79
CA MET A 85 -13.75 -0.88 -18.50
C MET A 85 -14.62 -1.97 -17.89
N ALA A 86 -15.44 -2.63 -18.68
CA ALA A 86 -16.49 -3.56 -18.20
C ALA A 86 -15.94 -4.79 -17.46
N GLY A 87 -14.75 -5.26 -17.81
CA GLY A 87 -14.12 -6.41 -17.14
C GLY A 87 -13.34 -6.06 -15.86
N ILE A 88 -13.08 -4.76 -15.61
CA ILE A 88 -12.34 -4.32 -14.42
C ILE A 88 -13.30 -4.12 -13.24
N GLN A 89 -13.15 -4.93 -12.22
CA GLN A 89 -13.98 -4.95 -11.02
C GLN A 89 -13.42 -4.08 -9.89
N GLU A 90 -12.09 -4.02 -9.75
CA GLU A 90 -11.43 -3.29 -8.67
C GLU A 90 -10.25 -2.48 -9.18
N VAL A 91 -10.23 -1.19 -8.85
CA VAL A 91 -9.07 -0.30 -9.01
C VAL A 91 -8.58 0.15 -7.65
N SER A 92 -7.31 -0.04 -7.38
CA SER A 92 -6.67 0.34 -6.12
C SER A 92 -5.41 1.15 -6.36
N ILE A 93 -5.06 2.01 -5.38
CA ILE A 93 -3.84 2.82 -5.42
C ILE A 93 -2.96 2.54 -4.22
N THR A 94 -1.64 2.67 -4.38
CA THR A 94 -0.70 2.75 -3.26
C THR A 94 -0.04 4.10 -3.29
N THR A 95 -0.15 4.86 -2.20
CA THR A 95 0.31 6.26 -2.09
C THR A 95 1.04 6.50 -0.77
N ASN A 96 1.91 7.49 -0.73
CA ASN A 96 2.51 7.99 0.50
C ASN A 96 1.62 8.95 1.31
N GLY A 97 0.44 9.28 0.80
CA GLY A 97 -0.58 10.05 1.51
C GLY A 97 -0.43 11.58 1.49
N VAL A 98 0.69 12.12 1.03
CA VAL A 98 0.95 13.58 1.06
C VAL A 98 -0.09 14.40 0.27
N LEU A 99 -0.62 13.85 -0.81
CA LEU A 99 -1.59 14.54 -1.67
C LEU A 99 -3.05 14.14 -1.40
N LEU A 100 -3.30 13.19 -0.49
CA LEU A 100 -4.64 12.65 -0.25
C LEU A 100 -5.64 13.70 0.22
N GLU A 101 -5.26 14.57 1.17
CA GLU A 101 -6.15 15.62 1.68
C GLU A 101 -6.75 16.49 0.55
N LYS A 102 -5.98 16.70 -0.52
CA LYS A 102 -6.39 17.52 -1.67
C LYS A 102 -7.14 16.77 -2.75
N MET A 103 -6.98 15.45 -2.81
CA MET A 103 -7.42 14.64 -3.95
C MET A 103 -8.45 13.58 -3.57
N ILE A 104 -8.81 13.46 -2.30
CA ILE A 104 -9.67 12.36 -1.83
C ILE A 104 -11.05 12.38 -2.49
N ASP A 105 -11.66 13.56 -2.64
CA ASP A 105 -12.97 13.71 -3.25
C ASP A 105 -12.95 13.35 -4.75
N ASP A 106 -11.90 13.75 -5.45
CA ASP A 106 -11.71 13.39 -6.87
C ASP A 106 -11.47 11.88 -7.05
N LEU A 107 -10.69 11.26 -6.16
CA LEU A 107 -10.44 9.81 -6.15
C LEU A 107 -11.74 9.03 -5.89
N GLU A 108 -12.57 9.50 -4.98
CA GLU A 108 -13.88 8.95 -4.67
C GLU A 108 -14.82 9.05 -5.88
N GLN A 109 -14.90 10.23 -6.50
CA GLN A 109 -15.70 10.45 -7.72
C GLN A 109 -15.21 9.63 -8.92
N ALA A 110 -13.91 9.41 -9.02
CA ALA A 110 -13.33 8.52 -10.04
C ALA A 110 -13.67 7.03 -9.82
N GLY A 111 -14.29 6.68 -8.69
CA GLY A 111 -14.73 5.33 -8.37
C GLY A 111 -13.60 4.42 -7.84
N LEU A 112 -12.61 4.98 -7.14
CA LEU A 112 -11.53 4.19 -6.55
C LEU A 112 -12.07 3.23 -5.47
N ASP A 113 -11.69 1.95 -5.53
CA ASP A 113 -12.20 0.91 -4.60
C ASP A 113 -11.33 0.72 -3.36
N SER A 114 -10.04 1.04 -3.44
CA SER A 114 -9.12 0.82 -2.32
C SER A 114 -7.92 1.75 -2.34
N ILE A 115 -7.60 2.31 -1.17
CA ILE A 115 -6.38 3.09 -0.94
C ILE A 115 -5.46 2.31 0.01
N ASN A 116 -4.19 2.18 -0.37
CA ASN A 116 -3.13 1.70 0.51
C ASN A 116 -2.19 2.89 0.76
N ILE A 117 -2.13 3.34 2.00
CA ILE A 117 -1.32 4.48 2.40
C ILE A 117 -0.07 3.96 3.11
N SER A 118 1.11 4.42 2.69
CA SER A 118 2.37 4.06 3.34
C SER A 118 2.62 4.99 4.52
N LEU A 119 2.70 4.43 5.73
CA LEU A 119 3.00 5.14 6.97
C LEU A 119 3.81 4.23 7.89
N ASP A 120 5.09 4.54 8.05
CA ASP A 120 6.01 3.67 8.80
C ASP A 120 6.18 4.09 10.26
N THR A 121 5.77 5.29 10.66
CA THR A 121 5.92 5.81 12.02
C THR A 121 4.84 6.83 12.35
N LEU A 122 4.46 6.91 13.62
CA LEU A 122 3.56 7.92 14.19
C LEU A 122 4.32 9.08 14.86
N LYS A 123 5.66 9.04 14.86
CA LYS A 123 6.51 10.08 15.45
C LYS A 123 6.93 11.10 14.37
N PRO A 124 6.54 12.39 14.46
CA PRO A 124 6.84 13.39 13.42
C PRO A 124 8.33 13.53 13.10
N ALA A 125 9.18 13.50 14.13
CA ALA A 125 10.63 13.60 13.96
C ALA A 125 11.19 12.37 13.22
N GLN A 126 10.72 11.16 13.56
CA GLN A 126 11.12 9.93 12.91
C GLN A 126 10.64 9.88 11.45
N TYR A 127 9.40 10.34 11.20
CA TYR A 127 8.87 10.48 9.84
C TYR A 127 9.76 11.39 8.98
N ALA A 128 10.16 12.54 9.52
CA ALA A 128 11.03 13.47 8.79
C ALA A 128 12.41 12.87 8.49
N LEU A 129 12.98 12.09 9.42
CA LEU A 129 14.23 11.36 9.21
C LEU A 129 14.08 10.28 8.14
N MET A 130 13.04 9.45 8.22
CA MET A 130 12.80 8.34 7.29
C MET A 130 12.50 8.81 5.87
N THR A 131 11.65 9.83 5.74
CA THR A 131 11.17 10.31 4.42
C THR A 131 12.01 11.45 3.85
N ARG A 132 12.92 12.02 4.64
CA ARG A 132 13.70 13.24 4.34
C ARG A 132 12.82 14.45 3.98
N ARG A 133 11.59 14.47 4.52
CA ARG A 133 10.61 15.56 4.32
C ARG A 133 9.75 15.74 5.57
N ASN A 134 9.48 17.00 5.91
CA ASN A 134 8.61 17.33 7.05
C ASN A 134 7.15 17.44 6.58
N GLN A 135 6.50 16.30 6.33
CA GLN A 135 5.14 16.20 5.78
C GLN A 135 4.19 15.39 6.68
N PHE A 136 4.59 15.06 7.90
CA PHE A 136 3.84 14.18 8.79
C PHE A 136 2.40 14.62 9.02
N ASP A 137 2.19 15.89 9.40
CA ASP A 137 0.85 16.41 9.70
C ASP A 137 -0.07 16.39 8.45
N ILE A 138 0.51 16.63 7.26
CA ILE A 138 -0.24 16.58 5.99
C ILE A 138 -0.68 15.14 5.70
N VAL A 139 0.20 14.17 5.90
CA VAL A 139 -0.13 12.74 5.69
C VAL A 139 -1.19 12.31 6.69
N MET A 140 -1.09 12.70 7.96
CA MET A 140 -2.09 12.35 8.98
C MET A 140 -3.47 12.93 8.63
N ARG A 141 -3.56 14.19 8.14
CA ARG A 141 -4.83 14.73 7.63
C ARG A 141 -5.33 13.97 6.42
N GLY A 142 -4.45 13.61 5.48
CA GLY A 142 -4.81 12.77 4.33
C GLY A 142 -5.38 11.40 4.74
N ILE A 143 -4.80 10.75 5.75
CA ILE A 143 -5.32 9.50 6.33
C ILE A 143 -6.71 9.73 6.94
N GLN A 144 -6.92 10.82 7.69
CA GLN A 144 -8.22 11.14 8.27
C GLN A 144 -9.29 11.38 7.18
N CYS A 145 -8.93 12.06 6.10
CA CYS A 145 -9.81 12.24 4.94
C CYS A 145 -10.17 10.88 4.30
N ALA A 146 -9.18 10.00 4.12
CA ALA A 146 -9.43 8.66 3.57
C ALA A 146 -10.35 7.81 4.48
N ILE A 147 -10.18 7.89 5.81
CA ILE A 147 -11.05 7.21 6.77
C ILE A 147 -12.50 7.68 6.66
N LYS A 148 -12.71 8.98 6.44
CA LYS A 148 -14.04 9.60 6.34
C LYS A 148 -14.69 9.44 4.96
N SER A 149 -13.92 9.14 3.92
CA SER A 149 -14.41 8.98 2.56
C SER A 149 -15.33 7.77 2.41
N SER A 150 -16.07 7.68 1.32
CA SER A 150 -16.88 6.51 0.96
C SER A 150 -16.05 5.39 0.30
N ILE A 151 -14.75 5.60 0.08
CA ILE A 151 -13.88 4.57 -0.51
C ILE A 151 -13.89 3.32 0.37
N PRO A 152 -14.29 2.16 -0.20
CA PRO A 152 -14.64 0.98 0.61
C PRO A 152 -13.50 0.42 1.46
N LYS A 153 -12.25 0.49 0.97
CA LYS A 153 -11.12 -0.16 1.61
C LYS A 153 -9.98 0.83 1.82
N VAL A 154 -9.68 1.14 3.07
CA VAL A 154 -8.51 1.96 3.47
C VAL A 154 -7.55 1.10 4.26
N LYS A 155 -6.28 1.07 3.85
CA LYS A 155 -5.24 0.28 4.48
C LYS A 155 -4.00 1.13 4.71
N LEU A 156 -3.38 0.97 5.86
CA LEU A 156 -2.05 1.48 6.14
C LEU A 156 -1.02 0.37 5.92
N ASN A 157 0.05 0.68 5.22
CA ASN A 157 1.21 -0.18 5.05
C ASN A 157 2.34 0.37 5.90
N CYS A 158 2.92 -0.44 6.74
CA CYS A 158 4.08 -0.11 7.55
C CYS A 158 5.18 -1.14 7.30
N VAL A 159 6.34 -0.69 6.85
CA VAL A 159 7.54 -1.52 6.80
C VAL A 159 8.19 -1.50 8.18
N LEU A 160 8.27 -2.67 8.82
CA LEU A 160 8.85 -2.76 10.17
C LEU A 160 10.38 -2.86 10.11
N ILE A 161 11.03 -1.98 10.84
CA ILE A 161 12.48 -1.88 10.98
C ILE A 161 12.80 -1.74 12.48
N LYS A 162 13.52 -2.73 13.02
CA LYS A 162 13.70 -2.89 14.48
C LYS A 162 14.23 -1.62 15.17
N GLU A 163 15.23 -0.99 14.58
CA GLU A 163 15.92 0.16 15.16
C GLU A 163 15.17 1.49 14.95
N ILE A 164 14.09 1.49 14.16
CA ILE A 164 13.42 2.71 13.69
C ILE A 164 12.02 2.86 14.25
N ASN A 165 11.18 1.84 14.09
CA ASN A 165 9.76 1.87 14.44
C ASN A 165 9.27 0.60 15.17
N GLY A 166 10.19 -0.27 15.61
CA GLY A 166 9.83 -1.49 16.33
C GLY A 166 9.11 -1.24 17.67
N ASP A 167 9.31 -0.09 18.26
CA ASP A 167 8.65 0.34 19.50
C ASP A 167 7.26 0.97 19.27
N GLU A 168 6.84 1.16 18.01
CA GLU A 168 5.56 1.77 17.64
C GLU A 168 4.50 0.76 17.17
N ILE A 169 4.78 -0.55 17.25
CA ILE A 169 3.88 -1.58 16.70
C ILE A 169 2.49 -1.50 17.33
N LEU A 170 2.39 -1.37 18.65
CA LEU A 170 1.10 -1.28 19.35
C LEU A 170 0.36 0.02 19.00
N ASP A 171 1.06 1.15 18.92
CA ASP A 171 0.46 2.43 18.56
C ASP A 171 -0.09 2.41 17.12
N LEU A 172 0.63 1.77 16.20
CA LEU A 172 0.16 1.58 14.83
C LEU A 172 -1.07 0.66 14.76
N VAL A 173 -1.08 -0.41 15.54
CA VAL A 173 -2.20 -1.36 15.64
C VAL A 173 -3.44 -0.69 16.22
N GLU A 174 -3.27 0.27 17.16
CA GLU A 174 -4.37 1.02 17.76
C GLU A 174 -5.18 1.82 16.72
N LEU A 175 -4.59 2.18 15.57
CA LEU A 175 -5.34 2.78 14.45
C LEU A 175 -6.40 1.83 13.87
N ALA A 176 -6.14 0.52 13.89
CA ALA A 176 -7.12 -0.49 13.47
C ALA A 176 -8.16 -0.78 14.55
N HIS A 177 -7.84 -0.55 15.83
CA HIS A 177 -8.80 -0.64 16.94
C HIS A 177 -9.88 0.44 16.81
N GLN A 178 -9.45 1.70 16.67
CA GLN A 178 -10.32 2.86 16.73
C GLN A 178 -11.04 3.18 15.41
N THR A 179 -10.57 2.64 14.29
CA THR A 179 -11.08 3.00 12.96
C THR A 179 -11.28 1.77 12.07
N ARG A 180 -11.99 1.95 10.94
CA ARG A 180 -12.15 0.91 9.90
C ARG A 180 -10.89 0.60 9.09
N VAL A 181 -9.76 1.22 9.40
CA VAL A 181 -8.50 1.04 8.69
C VAL A 181 -7.92 -0.34 8.99
N HIS A 182 -7.41 -1.01 7.97
CA HIS A 182 -6.61 -2.21 8.16
C HIS A 182 -5.13 -1.83 8.19
N VAL A 183 -4.43 -2.13 9.27
CA VAL A 183 -2.98 -1.93 9.37
C VAL A 183 -2.26 -3.16 8.86
N ARG A 184 -1.31 -2.99 7.95
CA ARG A 184 -0.52 -4.08 7.38
C ARG A 184 0.95 -3.85 7.65
N PHE A 185 1.55 -4.77 8.34
CA PHE A 185 2.98 -4.84 8.53
C PHE A 185 3.62 -5.58 7.35
N ILE A 186 4.67 -4.98 6.81
CA ILE A 186 5.44 -5.53 5.70
C ILE A 186 6.82 -5.85 6.22
N GLU A 187 7.19 -7.11 6.12
CA GLU A 187 8.53 -7.54 6.48
C GLU A 187 9.58 -6.91 5.54
N LEU A 188 10.59 -6.28 6.12
CA LEU A 188 11.66 -5.66 5.36
C LEU A 188 12.47 -6.71 4.62
N MET A 189 12.62 -6.53 3.32
CA MET A 189 13.57 -7.33 2.52
C MET A 189 14.93 -6.63 2.50
N PRO A 190 16.05 -7.33 2.78
CA PRO A 190 17.39 -6.76 2.85
C PRO A 190 17.99 -6.53 1.46
N ILE A 191 17.33 -5.71 0.64
CA ILE A 191 17.73 -5.37 -0.73
C ILE A 191 17.96 -3.86 -0.89
N GLY A 192 18.80 -3.46 -1.84
CA GLY A 192 19.05 -2.04 -2.11
C GLY A 192 19.57 -1.29 -0.87
N TYR A 193 18.91 -0.21 -0.51
CA TYR A 193 19.26 0.64 0.64
C TYR A 193 18.87 0.02 1.99
N ALA A 194 18.08 -1.06 2.00
CA ALA A 194 17.62 -1.73 3.21
C ALA A 194 18.59 -2.83 3.70
N LYS A 195 19.72 -3.07 3.04
CA LYS A 195 20.65 -4.21 3.32
C LYS A 195 21.16 -4.28 4.76
N ASN A 196 21.31 -3.15 5.42
CA ASN A 196 21.91 -3.05 6.76
C ASN A 196 20.85 -2.77 7.84
N LEU A 197 19.57 -2.89 7.53
CA LEU A 197 18.47 -2.69 8.46
C LEU A 197 17.95 -4.05 8.95
N THR A 198 17.52 -4.10 10.21
CA THR A 198 17.04 -5.35 10.83
C THR A 198 15.53 -5.46 10.66
N PRO A 199 14.99 -6.48 9.98
CA PRO A 199 13.55 -6.74 9.91
C PRO A 199 13.00 -7.16 11.28
N ILE A 200 11.69 -6.99 11.46
CA ILE A 200 10.90 -7.63 12.51
C ILE A 200 10.03 -8.67 11.83
N SER A 201 10.05 -9.90 12.31
CA SER A 201 9.26 -10.99 11.75
C SER A 201 7.79 -10.90 12.15
N GLU A 202 6.92 -11.56 11.38
CA GLU A 202 5.51 -11.70 11.73
C GLU A 202 5.31 -12.36 13.09
N ASP A 203 6.08 -13.40 13.40
CA ASP A 203 5.96 -14.13 14.66
C ASP A 203 6.29 -13.24 15.86
N GLU A 204 7.31 -12.36 15.76
CA GLU A 204 7.62 -11.38 16.80
C GLU A 204 6.46 -10.40 17.03
N VAL A 205 5.80 -9.96 15.96
CA VAL A 205 4.63 -9.06 16.06
C VAL A 205 3.44 -9.80 16.66
N LEU A 206 3.14 -11.03 16.21
CA LEU A 206 2.04 -11.83 16.73
C LEU A 206 2.21 -12.17 18.21
N ASP A 207 3.42 -12.47 18.63
CA ASP A 207 3.75 -12.68 20.05
C ASP A 207 3.48 -11.44 20.89
N LEU A 208 3.84 -10.25 20.37
CA LEU A 208 3.56 -8.97 21.02
C LEU A 208 2.06 -8.72 21.12
N LEU A 209 1.32 -8.90 20.02
CA LEU A 209 -0.13 -8.69 19.97
C LEU A 209 -0.87 -9.64 20.91
N SER A 210 -0.50 -10.93 20.93
CA SER A 210 -1.12 -11.94 21.78
C SER A 210 -0.87 -11.72 23.29
N LYS A 211 0.21 -11.03 23.64
CA LYS A 211 0.49 -10.62 25.03
C LYS A 211 -0.30 -9.38 25.45
N HIS A 212 -0.69 -8.55 24.49
CA HIS A 212 -1.30 -7.24 24.77
C HIS A 212 -2.82 -7.24 24.58
N TYR A 213 -3.33 -8.04 23.63
CA TYR A 213 -4.75 -8.10 23.27
C TYR A 213 -5.28 -9.52 23.40
N GLU A 214 -6.53 -9.63 23.86
CA GLU A 214 -7.25 -10.89 23.85
C GLU A 214 -7.89 -11.17 22.47
N GLY A 215 -8.16 -12.43 22.16
CA GLY A 215 -8.90 -12.82 20.97
C GLY A 215 -8.19 -12.57 19.64
N VAL A 216 -6.86 -12.55 19.61
CA VAL A 216 -6.07 -12.51 18.36
C VAL A 216 -6.21 -13.83 17.65
N LYS A 217 -6.81 -13.83 16.45
CA LYS A 217 -7.02 -15.05 15.66
C LYS A 217 -6.96 -14.79 14.16
N PRO A 218 -6.60 -15.77 13.33
CA PRO A 218 -6.62 -15.63 11.89
C PRO A 218 -8.00 -15.19 11.37
N PHE A 219 -8.01 -14.28 10.40
CA PHE A 219 -9.19 -13.85 9.70
C PHE A 219 -9.35 -14.63 8.40
N GLU A 220 -10.42 -15.44 8.30
CA GLU A 220 -10.69 -16.31 7.14
C GLU A 220 -11.12 -15.55 5.87
N GLY A 221 -11.34 -14.25 5.95
CA GLY A 221 -11.78 -13.42 4.83
C GLY A 221 -10.64 -12.91 3.96
N LYS A 222 -10.99 -12.35 2.79
CA LYS A 222 -10.06 -11.76 1.83
C LYS A 222 -10.26 -10.24 1.77
N LEU A 223 -9.28 -9.46 2.19
CA LEU A 223 -9.36 -7.99 2.22
C LEU A 223 -8.59 -7.29 1.09
N GLY A 224 -7.93 -8.05 0.23
CA GLY A 224 -7.14 -7.51 -0.87
C GLY A 224 -6.78 -8.54 -1.92
N ASN A 225 -6.03 -8.11 -2.94
CA ASN A 225 -5.65 -8.90 -4.10
C ASN A 225 -4.21 -9.43 -4.03
N GLY A 226 -3.43 -8.95 -3.08
CA GLY A 226 -2.05 -9.36 -2.84
C GLY A 226 -1.93 -10.50 -1.83
N PRO A 227 -0.69 -10.86 -1.46
CA PRO A 227 -0.39 -12.01 -0.60
C PRO A 227 -0.65 -11.76 0.89
N ALA A 228 -1.15 -10.59 1.28
CA ALA A 228 -1.41 -10.27 2.67
C ALA A 228 -2.49 -11.19 3.25
N HIS A 229 -2.20 -11.77 4.41
CA HIS A 229 -3.17 -12.42 5.28
C HIS A 229 -3.42 -11.55 6.51
N TYR A 230 -4.49 -11.82 7.23
CA TYR A 230 -4.98 -10.92 8.26
C TYR A 230 -5.35 -11.67 9.53
N TYR A 231 -5.29 -10.93 10.64
CA TYR A 231 -5.79 -11.34 11.95
C TYR A 231 -6.88 -10.37 12.38
N GLU A 232 -7.88 -10.91 13.02
CA GLU A 232 -8.85 -10.13 13.78
C GLU A 232 -8.52 -10.17 15.26
N ILE A 233 -8.82 -9.06 15.94
CA ILE A 233 -8.62 -8.89 17.38
C ILE A 233 -9.98 -8.48 17.93
N GLU A 234 -10.34 -9.01 19.07
CA GLU A 234 -11.64 -8.71 19.69
C GLU A 234 -11.77 -7.20 19.99
N GLY A 235 -12.91 -6.61 19.64
CA GLY A 235 -13.18 -5.19 19.80
C GLY A 235 -12.64 -4.28 18.68
N PHE A 236 -11.82 -4.79 17.74
CA PHE A 236 -11.25 -3.97 16.69
C PHE A 236 -12.22 -3.75 15.52
N LEU A 237 -12.27 -2.51 15.03
CA LEU A 237 -13.02 -2.17 13.81
C LEU A 237 -12.30 -2.59 12.52
N GLY A 238 -10.98 -2.42 12.49
CA GLY A 238 -10.11 -2.86 11.41
C GLY A 238 -9.51 -4.23 11.65
N LYS A 239 -8.55 -4.62 10.83
CA LYS A 239 -7.80 -5.87 10.94
C LYS A 239 -6.31 -5.56 10.90
N VAL A 240 -5.50 -6.44 11.50
CA VAL A 240 -4.05 -6.40 11.39
C VAL A 240 -3.62 -7.42 10.34
N GLY A 241 -2.81 -7.01 9.37
CA GLY A 241 -2.37 -7.87 8.28
C GLY A 241 -0.86 -7.96 8.18
N PHE A 242 -0.40 -9.01 7.49
CA PHE A 242 1.03 -9.25 7.28
C PHE A 242 1.35 -9.53 5.83
N ILE A 243 2.52 -9.07 5.38
CA ILE A 243 3.18 -9.44 4.13
C ILE A 243 4.59 -9.89 4.48
N SER A 244 4.75 -11.17 4.71
CA SER A 244 5.94 -11.77 5.32
C SER A 244 6.76 -12.52 4.27
N ALA A 245 7.47 -11.72 3.43
CA ALA A 245 8.18 -12.24 2.26
C ALA A 245 9.40 -13.09 2.60
N MET A 246 9.99 -12.89 3.77
CA MET A 246 11.21 -13.57 4.23
C MET A 246 10.90 -14.76 5.14
N SER A 247 10.07 -14.54 6.17
CA SER A 247 9.74 -15.55 7.18
C SER A 247 8.65 -16.53 6.69
N HIS A 248 7.62 -16.04 6.01
CA HIS A 248 6.49 -16.85 5.53
C HIS A 248 6.34 -16.71 4.01
N ARG A 249 7.14 -17.45 3.26
CA ARG A 249 7.17 -17.36 1.79
C ARG A 249 5.84 -17.76 1.17
N PHE A 250 5.24 -16.88 0.41
CA PHE A 250 3.94 -17.05 -0.26
C PHE A 250 4.03 -17.22 -1.79
N CYS A 251 5.22 -17.58 -2.32
CA CYS A 251 5.44 -17.68 -3.78
C CYS A 251 4.46 -18.63 -4.48
N SER A 252 4.04 -19.71 -3.82
CA SER A 252 3.09 -20.68 -4.37
C SER A 252 1.65 -20.15 -4.49
N THR A 253 1.29 -19.11 -3.75
CA THR A 253 -0.07 -18.54 -3.70
C THR A 253 -0.13 -17.11 -4.23
N CYS A 254 1.03 -16.53 -4.60
CA CYS A 254 1.14 -15.16 -5.11
C CYS A 254 0.43 -15.05 -6.47
N ASN A 255 -0.40 -14.00 -6.60
CA ASN A 255 -1.09 -13.63 -7.83
C ASN A 255 -0.41 -12.42 -8.46
#